data_b14a1e15889e218a4dc6d122595c90ed
#
_entry.id   b14a1e15889e218a4dc6d122595c90ed
#
_cell.length_a   1.000
_cell.length_b   1.000
_cell.length_c   1.000
_cell.angle_alpha   90.00
_cell.angle_beta   90.00
_cell.angle_gamma   90.00
#
_symmetry.space_group_name_H-M   'P 1'
#
loop_
_entity.id
_entity.type
_entity.pdbx_description
1 polymer ?
#
loop_
_entity_poly.entity_id
_entity_poly.type
_entity_poly.pdbx_seq_one_letter_code
_entity_poly.pdbx_strand_id
1 'polypeptide(L)'
;MLFAGGSFWTVFPIRGLVSPGWEQMSTLELVLDYLWHMVLPIGSMVIGGFAGLTMLTKNSFMEEINKQYVLTAKAKGLSEARVLYGHVFRNAMLIVIAGFPSAFIGILFTGSLITEIIFSLDGLGLLGFKAAISLSLIHI
;
A
#
# COMPACT_ATOMS: atom_id res chain seq x y z
N MET A 1 3.86 9.04 -18.20
CA MET A 1 3.07 8.63 -19.37
C MET A 1 3.79 7.67 -20.32
N LEU A 2 4.86 7.00 -19.88
CA LEU A 2 5.65 6.05 -20.68
C LEU A 2 5.04 4.64 -20.74
N PHE A 3 4.10 4.32 -19.83
CA PHE A 3 3.59 2.95 -19.66
C PHE A 3 2.11 2.79 -20.00
N ALA A 4 1.44 3.88 -20.31
CA ALA A 4 -0.01 3.91 -20.41
C ALA A 4 -0.47 4.59 -21.70
N GLY A 5 -1.10 3.83 -22.53
CA GLY A 5 -1.86 4.11 -23.76
C GLY A 5 -1.78 5.50 -24.41
N GLY A 6 -1.22 5.55 -25.57
CA GLY A 6 -1.22 6.73 -26.46
C GLY A 6 0.15 7.12 -26.97
N SER A 7 1.20 6.47 -26.53
CA SER A 7 2.54 6.64 -27.05
C SER A 7 3.20 5.29 -27.28
N PHE A 8 4.25 5.22 -28.05
CA PHE A 8 4.93 4.10 -28.67
C PHE A 8 5.05 2.76 -27.89
N TRP A 9 4.69 2.71 -26.59
CA TRP A 9 4.84 1.50 -25.74
C TRP A 9 3.57 1.27 -24.90
N THR A 10 2.62 0.56 -25.45
CA THR A 10 1.44 0.07 -24.72
C THR A 10 1.77 -1.26 -24.03
N VAL A 11 2.64 -1.25 -23.02
CA VAL A 11 3.05 -2.49 -22.34
C VAL A 11 1.99 -2.94 -21.32
N PHE A 12 1.31 -1.97 -20.68
CA PHE A 12 0.31 -2.27 -19.67
C PHE A 12 -1.04 -1.62 -19.99
N PRO A 13 -2.15 -2.33 -19.78
CA PRO A 13 -3.48 -1.76 -19.90
C PRO A 13 -3.72 -0.72 -18.80
N ILE A 14 -4.36 0.41 -19.16
CA ILE A 14 -4.61 1.52 -18.22
C ILE A 14 -5.96 1.40 -17.56
N ARG A 15 -6.93 0.84 -18.24
CA ARG A 15 -8.35 0.87 -17.83
C ARG A 15 -8.98 -0.51 -17.90
N GLY A 16 -9.86 -0.78 -16.91
CA GLY A 16 -10.60 -2.03 -16.83
C GLY A 16 -9.81 -3.15 -16.14
N LEU A 17 -10.52 -4.23 -15.86
CA LEU A 17 -9.98 -5.42 -15.18
C LEU A 17 -9.61 -6.54 -16.15
N VAL A 18 -10.08 -6.46 -17.38
CA VAL A 18 -9.89 -7.47 -18.43
C VAL A 18 -9.86 -6.83 -19.81
N SER A 19 -9.19 -7.49 -20.74
CA SER A 19 -9.10 -7.06 -22.15
C SER A 19 -10.42 -7.22 -22.90
N PRO A 20 -10.67 -6.42 -23.96
CA PRO A 20 -11.80 -6.62 -24.84
C PRO A 20 -11.76 -8.02 -25.45
N GLY A 21 -12.89 -8.76 -25.40
CA GLY A 21 -12.96 -10.14 -25.90
C GLY A 21 -12.71 -11.24 -24.87
N TRP A 22 -12.67 -10.89 -23.59
CA TRP A 22 -12.49 -11.80 -22.47
C TRP A 22 -13.43 -13.02 -22.47
N GLU A 23 -14.62 -12.90 -23.07
CA GLU A 23 -15.63 -13.98 -23.18
C GLU A 23 -15.14 -15.18 -24.01
N GLN A 24 -14.14 -14.98 -24.86
CA GLN A 24 -13.58 -16.02 -25.72
C GLN A 24 -12.26 -16.59 -25.18
N MET A 25 -11.77 -16.07 -24.06
CA MET A 25 -10.51 -16.51 -23.46
C MET A 25 -10.70 -17.77 -22.62
N SER A 26 -9.67 -18.61 -22.60
CA SER A 26 -9.58 -19.74 -21.68
C SER A 26 -9.47 -19.23 -20.24
N THR A 27 -9.91 -20.02 -19.27
CA THR A 27 -9.84 -19.67 -17.83
C THR A 27 -8.43 -19.25 -17.38
N LEU A 28 -7.40 -19.91 -17.91
CA LEU A 28 -6.00 -19.55 -17.60
C LEU A 28 -5.60 -18.21 -18.21
N GLU A 29 -5.99 -17.95 -19.43
CA GLU A 29 -5.73 -16.69 -20.12
C GLU A 29 -6.45 -15.52 -19.42
N LEU A 30 -7.68 -15.73 -18.95
CA LEU A 30 -8.44 -14.76 -18.21
C LEU A 30 -7.75 -14.38 -16.88
N VAL A 31 -7.25 -15.37 -16.14
CA VAL A 31 -6.53 -15.13 -14.89
C VAL A 31 -5.23 -14.36 -15.14
N LEU A 32 -4.49 -14.70 -16.17
CA LEU A 32 -3.26 -13.99 -16.53
C LEU A 32 -3.52 -12.58 -16.99
N ASP A 33 -4.55 -12.35 -17.81
CA ASP A 33 -4.98 -11.02 -18.27
C ASP A 33 -5.41 -10.15 -17.08
N TYR A 34 -6.21 -10.69 -16.17
CA TYR A 34 -6.62 -9.99 -14.95
C TYR A 34 -5.41 -9.59 -14.08
N LEU A 35 -4.49 -10.51 -13.85
CA LEU A 35 -3.28 -10.21 -13.09
C LEU A 35 -2.43 -9.14 -13.77
N TRP A 36 -2.36 -9.15 -15.10
CA TRP A 36 -1.65 -8.15 -15.88
C TRP A 36 -2.25 -6.74 -15.74
N HIS A 37 -3.58 -6.65 -15.74
CA HIS A 37 -4.30 -5.39 -15.50
C HIS A 37 -4.09 -4.84 -14.07
N MET A 38 -3.88 -5.74 -13.09
CA MET A 38 -3.67 -5.35 -11.71
C MET A 38 -2.24 -4.89 -11.38
N VAL A 39 -1.25 -5.11 -12.25
CA VAL A 39 0.16 -4.77 -11.99
C VAL A 39 0.35 -3.26 -11.73
N LEU A 40 -0.23 -2.39 -12.56
CA LEU A 40 -0.08 -0.94 -12.40
C LEU A 40 -0.83 -0.40 -11.16
N PRO A 41 -2.12 -0.72 -10.94
CA PRO A 41 -2.82 -0.30 -9.73
C PRO A 41 -2.12 -0.75 -8.46
N ILE A 42 -1.78 -2.03 -8.35
CA ILE A 42 -1.09 -2.57 -7.17
C ILE A 42 0.28 -1.92 -7.01
N GLY A 43 1.05 -1.79 -8.09
CA GLY A 43 2.37 -1.16 -8.06
C GLY A 43 2.32 0.28 -7.54
N SER A 44 1.37 1.08 -7.98
CA SER A 44 1.20 2.46 -7.53
C SER A 44 0.84 2.54 -6.03
N MET A 45 -0.03 1.64 -5.55
CA MET A 45 -0.40 1.56 -4.14
C MET A 45 0.78 1.12 -3.25
N VAL A 46 1.53 0.11 -3.70
CA VAL A 46 2.70 -0.41 -2.97
C VAL A 46 3.77 0.67 -2.83
N ILE A 47 4.07 1.43 -3.88
CA ILE A 47 5.07 2.51 -3.83
C ILE A 47 4.65 3.57 -2.80
N GLY A 48 3.39 3.99 -2.83
CA GLY A 48 2.85 4.96 -1.87
C GLY A 48 2.88 4.44 -0.42
N GLY A 49 2.44 3.20 -0.21
CA GLY A 49 2.45 2.54 1.10
C GLY A 49 3.88 2.33 1.64
N PHE A 50 4.81 1.97 0.77
CA PHE A 50 6.21 1.77 1.14
C PHE A 50 6.88 3.05 1.67
N ALA A 51 6.59 4.19 1.06
CA ALA A 51 7.08 5.49 1.52
C ALA A 51 6.60 5.79 2.95
N GLY A 52 5.33 5.58 3.23
CA GLY A 52 4.75 5.77 4.58
C GLY A 52 5.36 4.83 5.63
N LEU A 53 5.48 3.54 5.32
CA LEU A 53 6.11 2.56 6.22
C LEU A 53 7.57 2.87 6.49
N THR A 54 8.32 3.30 5.48
CA THR A 54 9.73 3.67 5.64
C THR A 54 9.86 4.86 6.59
N MET A 55 9.01 5.87 6.44
CA MET A 55 9.03 7.06 7.30
C MET A 55 8.63 6.73 8.74
N LEU A 56 7.60 5.92 8.93
CA LEU A 56 7.17 5.43 10.24
C LEU A 56 8.29 4.65 10.93
N THR A 57 8.88 3.69 10.23
CA THR A 57 9.97 2.87 10.74
C THR A 57 11.18 3.72 11.12
N LYS A 58 11.61 4.61 10.23
CA LYS A 58 12.72 5.54 10.51
C LYS A 58 12.47 6.34 11.79
N ASN A 59 11.31 6.97 11.91
CA ASN A 59 10.98 7.80 13.08
C ASN A 59 10.96 6.99 14.37
N SER A 60 10.35 5.80 14.35
CA SER A 60 10.31 4.88 15.48
C SER A 60 11.74 4.47 15.94
N PHE A 61 12.62 4.15 14.99
CA PHE A 61 14.00 3.83 15.33
C PHE A 61 14.77 5.02 15.87
N MET A 62 14.60 6.21 15.29
CA MET A 62 15.26 7.43 15.75
C MET A 62 14.84 7.81 17.17
N GLU A 63 13.57 7.61 17.50
CA GLU A 63 13.07 7.82 18.87
C GLU A 63 13.68 6.81 19.85
N GLU A 64 13.66 5.53 19.49
CA GLU A 64 14.15 4.46 20.37
C GLU A 64 15.67 4.52 20.64
N ILE A 65 16.47 4.90 19.64
CA ILE A 65 17.93 5.00 19.79
C ILE A 65 18.33 6.05 20.85
N ASN A 66 17.52 7.09 21.03
CA ASN A 66 17.80 8.19 21.95
C ASN A 66 17.33 7.94 23.39
N LYS A 67 16.69 6.80 23.66
CA LYS A 67 16.19 6.48 25.01
C LYS A 67 17.32 6.10 25.97
N GLN A 68 17.12 6.39 27.27
CA GLN A 68 18.12 6.19 28.31
C GLN A 68 18.56 4.73 28.48
N TYR A 69 17.68 3.76 28.20
CA TYR A 69 18.06 2.35 28.29
C TYR A 69 19.16 1.96 27.30
N VAL A 70 19.22 2.64 26.15
CA VAL A 70 20.26 2.44 25.13
C VAL A 70 21.61 2.91 25.67
N LEU A 71 21.66 4.08 26.30
CA LEU A 71 22.87 4.59 26.96
C LEU A 71 23.34 3.65 28.09
N THR A 72 22.39 3.18 28.89
CA THR A 72 22.68 2.22 29.98
C THR A 72 23.26 0.91 29.45
N ALA A 73 22.68 0.39 28.33
CA ALA A 73 23.18 -0.84 27.71
C ALA A 73 24.60 -0.67 27.14
N LYS A 74 24.88 0.48 26.52
CA LYS A 74 26.24 0.83 26.04
C LYS A 74 27.22 0.98 27.20
N ALA A 75 26.82 1.62 28.30
CA ALA A 75 27.66 1.78 29.50
C ALA A 75 27.99 0.44 30.17
N LYS A 76 27.15 -0.58 30.03
CA LYS A 76 27.41 -1.97 30.47
C LYS A 76 28.35 -2.74 29.53
N GLY A 77 28.90 -2.11 28.48
CA GLY A 77 29.84 -2.71 27.56
C GLY A 77 29.23 -3.60 26.48
N LEU A 78 27.93 -3.51 26.26
CA LEU A 78 27.30 -4.23 25.15
C LEU A 78 27.72 -3.63 23.81
N SER A 79 28.02 -4.50 22.84
CA SER A 79 28.34 -4.06 21.47
C SER A 79 27.15 -3.34 20.82
N GLU A 80 27.43 -2.36 19.97
CA GLU A 80 26.37 -1.57 19.28
C GLU A 80 25.36 -2.46 18.53
N ALA A 81 25.84 -3.50 17.86
CA ALA A 81 24.98 -4.45 17.17
C ALA A 81 24.01 -5.15 18.14
N ARG A 82 24.49 -5.58 19.31
CA ARG A 82 23.65 -6.23 20.32
C ARG A 82 22.62 -5.27 20.92
N VAL A 83 22.98 -4.01 21.14
CA VAL A 83 22.08 -2.97 21.60
C VAL A 83 21.03 -2.69 20.54
N LEU A 84 21.45 -2.53 19.28
CA LEU A 84 20.55 -2.20 18.17
C LEU A 84 19.53 -3.33 17.90
N TYR A 85 20.02 -4.55 17.67
CA TYR A 85 19.15 -5.67 17.30
C TYR A 85 18.43 -6.30 18.49
N GLY A 86 19.06 -6.35 19.67
CA GLY A 86 18.48 -6.98 20.86
C GLY A 86 17.46 -6.10 21.59
N HIS A 87 17.66 -4.79 21.61
CA HIS A 87 16.85 -3.87 22.42
C HIS A 87 16.10 -2.85 21.54
N VAL A 88 16.80 -2.08 20.72
CA VAL A 88 16.18 -1.00 19.92
C VAL A 88 15.22 -1.55 18.89
N PHE A 89 15.65 -2.53 18.10
CA PHE A 89 14.83 -3.12 17.05
C PHE A 89 13.50 -3.68 17.58
N ARG A 90 13.59 -4.44 18.68
CA ARG A 90 12.40 -5.04 19.28
C ARG A 90 11.37 -3.99 19.71
N ASN A 91 11.82 -2.92 20.35
CA ASN A 91 10.94 -1.86 20.84
C ASN A 91 10.42 -0.97 19.69
N ALA A 92 11.28 -0.59 18.74
CA ALA A 92 10.90 0.19 17.57
C ALA A 92 9.85 -0.53 16.72
N MET A 93 10.00 -1.85 16.53
CA MET A 93 9.05 -2.65 15.75
C MET A 93 7.68 -2.81 16.41
N LEU A 94 7.57 -2.67 17.75
CA LEU A 94 6.26 -2.69 18.41
C LEU A 94 5.33 -1.61 17.89
N ILE A 95 5.84 -0.41 17.65
CA ILE A 95 5.07 0.73 17.11
C ILE A 95 4.63 0.43 15.67
N VAL A 96 5.53 -0.12 14.86
CA VAL A 96 5.24 -0.50 13.47
C VAL A 96 4.17 -1.59 13.41
N ILE A 97 4.31 -2.63 14.24
CA ILE A 97 3.34 -3.73 14.31
C ILE A 97 1.99 -3.25 14.83
N ALA A 98 1.96 -2.39 15.84
CA ALA A 98 0.73 -1.83 16.38
C ALA A 98 0.01 -0.90 15.38
N GLY A 99 0.75 -0.23 14.50
CA GLY A 99 0.21 0.60 13.42
C GLY A 99 -0.35 -0.19 12.23
N PHE A 100 0.07 -1.43 12.05
CA PHE A 100 -0.32 -2.26 10.90
C PHE A 100 -1.84 -2.46 10.77
N PRO A 101 -2.61 -2.81 11.81
CA PRO A 101 -4.06 -2.99 11.68
C PRO A 101 -4.77 -1.73 11.21
N SER A 102 -4.40 -0.55 11.72
CA SER A 102 -4.99 0.73 11.32
C SER A 102 -4.65 1.09 9.88
N ALA A 103 -3.41 0.84 9.45
CA ALA A 103 -3.00 1.04 8.07
C ALA A 103 -3.75 0.09 7.12
N PHE A 104 -3.92 -1.18 7.52
CA PHE A 104 -4.67 -2.18 6.76
C PHE A 104 -6.15 -1.79 6.59
N ILE A 105 -6.80 -1.35 7.67
CA ILE A 105 -8.18 -0.84 7.63
C ILE A 105 -8.26 0.41 6.74
N GLY A 106 -7.29 1.32 6.86
CA GLY A 106 -7.20 2.50 6.02
C GLY A 106 -7.14 2.14 4.53
N ILE A 107 -6.33 1.18 4.13
CA ILE A 107 -6.23 0.71 2.74
C ILE A 107 -7.56 0.10 2.27
N LEU A 108 -8.23 -0.70 3.11
CA LEU A 108 -9.50 -1.34 2.74
C LEU A 108 -10.65 -0.35 2.54
N PHE A 109 -10.78 0.66 3.43
CA PHE A 109 -11.94 1.54 3.45
C PHE A 109 -11.70 2.90 2.78
N THR A 110 -10.51 3.46 2.92
CA THR A 110 -10.20 4.73 2.29
C THR A 110 -9.78 4.53 0.84
N GLY A 111 -9.53 3.27 0.48
CA GLY A 111 -9.23 2.78 -0.86
C GLY A 111 -8.45 3.80 -1.68
N SER A 112 -7.95 3.44 -2.66
CA SER A 112 -7.34 4.29 -3.64
C SER A 112 -8.42 4.91 -4.51
N LEU A 113 -9.34 5.72 -3.97
CA LEU A 113 -10.35 6.40 -4.77
C LEU A 113 -9.76 7.00 -6.06
N ILE A 114 -8.61 7.65 -5.93
CA ILE A 114 -7.89 8.20 -7.08
C ILE A 114 -7.40 7.09 -8.01
N THR A 115 -6.86 6.01 -7.46
CA THR A 115 -6.42 4.84 -8.25
C THR A 115 -7.61 4.17 -8.93
N GLU A 116 -8.72 3.97 -8.22
CA GLU A 116 -9.94 3.40 -8.77
C GLU A 116 -10.50 4.24 -9.93
N ILE A 117 -10.47 5.59 -9.81
CA ILE A 117 -10.91 6.49 -10.88
C ILE A 117 -9.93 6.43 -12.07
N ILE A 118 -8.62 6.49 -11.83
CA ILE A 118 -7.61 6.50 -12.89
C ILE A 118 -7.64 5.20 -13.70
N PHE A 119 -7.72 4.06 -13.01
CA PHE A 119 -7.71 2.74 -13.65
C PHE A 119 -9.11 2.20 -13.97
N SER A 120 -10.17 2.99 -13.72
CA SER A 120 -11.57 2.61 -13.94
C SER A 120 -11.93 1.29 -13.25
N LEU A 121 -11.54 1.15 -12.00
CA LEU A 121 -11.85 -0.01 -11.17
C LEU A 121 -13.12 0.24 -10.38
N ASP A 122 -14.01 -0.75 -10.31
CA ASP A 122 -15.19 -0.71 -9.46
C ASP A 122 -14.84 -1.14 -8.04
N GLY A 123 -14.30 -0.18 -7.26
CA GLY A 123 -13.87 -0.41 -5.89
C GLY A 123 -14.75 0.31 -4.85
N LEU A 124 -14.48 0.03 -3.57
CA LEU A 124 -15.24 0.60 -2.44
C LEU A 124 -15.09 2.13 -2.34
N GLY A 125 -13.94 2.67 -2.70
CA GLY A 125 -13.70 4.12 -2.69
C GLY A 125 -14.59 4.84 -3.70
N LEU A 126 -14.65 4.33 -4.94
CA LEU A 126 -15.49 4.88 -6.00
C LEU A 126 -16.97 4.72 -5.66
N LEU A 127 -17.39 3.58 -5.10
CA LEU A 127 -18.75 3.33 -4.67
C LEU A 127 -19.18 4.33 -3.59
N GLY A 128 -18.36 4.50 -2.55
CA GLY A 128 -18.62 5.46 -1.48
C GLY A 128 -18.68 6.90 -1.97
N PHE A 129 -17.81 7.27 -2.91
CA PHE A 129 -17.83 8.60 -3.54
C PHE A 129 -19.08 8.84 -4.36
N LYS A 130 -19.49 7.86 -5.19
CA LYS A 130 -20.74 7.93 -5.96
C LYS A 130 -21.97 8.04 -5.05
N ALA A 131 -22.01 7.25 -3.97
CA ALA A 131 -23.08 7.29 -2.98
C ALA A 131 -23.15 8.67 -2.29
N ALA A 132 -22.02 9.26 -1.95
CA ALA A 132 -21.96 10.58 -1.31
C ALA A 132 -22.46 11.69 -2.24
N ILE A 133 -22.07 11.68 -3.53
CA ILE A 133 -22.51 12.69 -4.51
C ILE A 133 -23.98 12.52 -4.86
N SER A 134 -24.46 11.28 -5.02
CA SER A 134 -25.86 11.03 -5.37
C SER A 134 -26.83 11.25 -4.24
N LEU A 135 -26.35 11.64 -3.03
CA LEU A 135 -27.17 11.78 -1.83
C LEU A 135 -28.01 10.52 -1.51
N SER A 136 -27.60 9.39 -2.05
CA SER A 136 -28.30 8.12 -1.89
C SER A 136 -28.36 7.62 -0.45
N LEU A 137 -27.55 8.20 0.43
CA LEU A 137 -27.59 7.93 1.88
C LEU A 137 -28.85 8.48 2.58
N ILE A 138 -29.65 9.30 1.90
CA ILE A 138 -30.89 9.90 2.47
C ILE A 138 -32.11 9.00 2.23
N HIS A 139 -31.98 7.97 1.42
CA HIS A 139 -33.07 7.09 1.04
C HIS A 139 -33.02 5.68 1.65
N ILE A 140 -32.42 5.56 2.85
CA ILE A 140 -32.58 4.37 3.69
C ILE A 140 -33.53 4.70 4.83
#